data_db29d1f533430289e270aeb47f360f59
#
_entry.id   db29d1f533430289e270aeb47f360f59
#
_cell.length_a   1.000
_cell.length_b   1.000
_cell.length_c   1.000
_cell.angle_alpha   90.00
_cell.angle_beta   90.00
_cell.angle_gamma   90.00
#
_symmetry.space_group_name_H-M   'P 1'
#
loop_
_entity.id
_entity.type
_entity.pdbx_description
1 polymer ?
#
loop_
_entity_poly.entity_id
_entity_poly.type
_entity_poly.pdbx_seq_one_letter_code
_entity_poly.pdbx_strand_id
1 'polypeptide(L)'
;MKEVQLFINGEFLDNGDREMRDNVNPATEEVISRFPMATEADVEAAVDAAYEAQKSWEKVPAIERANYLMELVELLKENQEL
;
A
#
# COMPACT_ATOMS: atom_id res chain seq x y z
N MET A 1 -1.09 19.66 -3.25
CA MET A 1 -0.59 18.65 -2.29
C MET A 1 -1.39 17.37 -2.42
N LYS A 2 -0.70 16.25 -2.52
CA LYS A 2 -1.34 14.95 -2.72
C LYS A 2 -1.73 14.31 -1.39
N GLU A 3 -2.94 13.77 -1.30
CA GLU A 3 -3.35 12.94 -0.17
C GLU A 3 -3.43 11.51 -0.64
N VAL A 4 -2.88 10.60 0.15
CA VAL A 4 -2.93 9.17 -0.14
C VAL A 4 -3.90 8.48 0.82
N GLN A 5 -4.26 7.26 0.51
CA GLN A 5 -5.20 6.47 1.29
C GLN A 5 -4.57 5.13 1.64
N LEU A 6 -5.04 4.53 2.74
CA LEU A 6 -4.68 3.15 3.06
C LEU A 6 -5.31 2.24 2.01
N PHE A 7 -4.56 1.18 1.65
CA PHE A 7 -5.03 0.17 0.72
C PHE A 7 -4.96 -1.18 1.42
N ILE A 8 -6.12 -1.74 1.74
CA ILE A 8 -6.21 -3.00 2.49
C ILE A 8 -7.22 -3.91 1.80
N ASN A 9 -6.85 -5.16 1.61
CA ASN A 9 -7.70 -6.19 1.02
C ASN A 9 -8.30 -5.78 -0.34
N GLY A 10 -7.45 -5.17 -1.19
CA GLY A 10 -7.84 -4.79 -2.54
C GLY A 10 -8.67 -3.51 -2.64
N GLU A 11 -8.85 -2.79 -1.54
CA GLU A 11 -9.68 -1.60 -1.50
C GLU A 11 -8.94 -0.40 -0.91
N PHE A 12 -9.18 0.79 -1.49
CA PHE A 12 -8.75 2.05 -0.89
C PHE A 12 -9.75 2.46 0.18
N LEU A 13 -9.24 2.83 1.35
CA LEU A 13 -10.06 3.25 2.47
C LEU A 13 -10.18 4.77 2.51
N ASP A 14 -11.39 5.27 2.77
CA ASP A 14 -11.62 6.70 2.94
C ASP A 14 -10.83 7.19 4.15
N ASN A 15 -10.16 8.34 4.03
CA ASN A 15 -9.42 8.93 5.12
C ASN A 15 -10.33 9.38 6.29
N GLY A 16 -11.54 9.84 5.98
CA GLY A 16 -12.52 10.21 7.01
C GLY A 16 -11.93 11.06 8.13
N ASP A 17 -12.12 10.59 9.37
CA ASP A 17 -11.61 11.27 10.57
C ASP A 17 -10.23 10.77 11.00
N ARG A 18 -9.51 10.07 10.13
CA ARG A 18 -8.19 9.55 10.46
C ARG A 18 -7.20 10.65 10.71
N GLU A 19 -6.29 10.41 11.66
CA GLU A 19 -5.14 11.29 11.85
C GLU A 19 -4.29 11.26 10.58
N MET A 20 -3.98 12.46 10.08
CA MET A 20 -3.15 12.60 8.88
C MET A 20 -1.78 13.15 9.27
N ARG A 21 -0.77 12.74 8.55
CA ARG A 21 0.59 13.26 8.73
C ARG A 21 1.16 13.76 7.43
N ASP A 22 2.04 14.74 7.54
CA ASP A 22 2.68 15.35 6.39
C ASP A 22 3.92 14.56 5.98
N ASN A 23 4.08 14.35 4.68
CA ASN A 23 5.31 13.85 4.11
C ASN A 23 6.08 15.04 3.56
N VAL A 24 7.22 15.33 4.17
CA VAL A 24 7.98 16.54 3.93
C VAL A 24 9.23 16.24 3.12
N ASN A 25 9.52 17.08 2.12
CA ASN A 25 10.78 17.00 1.39
C ASN A 25 11.88 17.53 2.31
N PRO A 26 12.83 16.71 2.76
CA PRO A 26 13.85 17.15 3.72
C PRO A 26 14.80 18.20 3.19
N ALA A 27 14.94 18.32 1.87
CA ALA A 27 15.82 19.31 1.25
C ALA A 27 15.19 20.70 1.22
N THR A 28 13.88 20.80 0.98
CA THR A 28 13.18 22.07 0.83
C THR A 28 12.25 22.40 1.98
N GLU A 29 11.96 21.41 2.83
CA GLU A 29 10.99 21.48 3.92
C GLU A 29 9.55 21.70 3.45
N GLU A 30 9.27 21.51 2.17
CA GLU A 30 7.93 21.60 1.62
C GLU A 30 7.16 20.29 1.84
N VAL A 31 5.86 20.44 2.15
CA VAL A 31 4.95 19.29 2.25
C VAL A 31 4.62 18.80 0.84
N ILE A 32 4.96 17.58 0.53
CA ILE A 32 4.73 17.00 -0.81
C ILE A 32 3.49 16.11 -0.86
N SER A 33 3.11 15.53 0.26
CA SER A 33 1.90 14.72 0.36
C SER A 33 1.46 14.61 1.81
N ARG A 34 0.25 14.11 2.02
CA ARG A 34 -0.26 13.77 3.34
C ARG A 34 -0.71 12.32 3.31
N PHE A 35 -0.53 11.63 4.41
CA PHE A 35 -0.90 10.23 4.51
C PHE A 35 -1.66 9.98 5.82
N PRO A 36 -2.61 9.02 5.79
CA PRO A 36 -3.36 8.65 6.99
C PRO A 36 -2.54 7.75 7.89
N MET A 37 -2.74 7.91 9.20
CA MET A 37 -2.17 6.99 10.17
C MET A 37 -3.10 5.78 10.30
N ALA A 38 -2.52 4.59 10.31
CA ALA A 38 -3.28 3.37 10.51
C ALA A 38 -3.61 3.20 11.99
N THR A 39 -4.83 2.74 12.28
CA THR A 39 -5.23 2.38 13.64
C THR A 39 -4.85 0.91 13.89
N GLU A 40 -4.96 0.49 15.15
CA GLU A 40 -4.74 -0.92 15.49
C GLU A 40 -5.71 -1.83 14.74
N ALA A 41 -6.96 -1.41 14.59
CA ALA A 41 -7.97 -2.16 13.83
C ALA A 41 -7.58 -2.27 12.35
N ASP A 42 -7.00 -1.23 11.77
CA ASP A 42 -6.53 -1.26 10.37
C ASP A 42 -5.41 -2.28 10.20
N VAL A 43 -4.47 -2.32 11.13
CA VAL A 43 -3.35 -3.27 11.08
C VAL A 43 -3.87 -4.70 11.21
N GLU A 44 -4.81 -4.94 12.13
CA GLU A 44 -5.43 -6.26 12.29
C GLU A 44 -6.14 -6.69 11.01
N ALA A 45 -6.91 -5.79 10.40
CA ALA A 45 -7.62 -6.09 9.15
C ALA A 45 -6.63 -6.43 8.02
N ALA A 46 -5.52 -5.72 7.93
CA ALA A 46 -4.51 -5.97 6.91
C ALA A 46 -3.83 -7.33 7.11
N VAL A 47 -3.48 -7.65 8.36
CA VAL A 47 -2.85 -8.94 8.69
C VAL A 47 -3.81 -10.10 8.46
N ASP A 48 -5.07 -9.96 8.85
CA ASP A 48 -6.08 -10.99 8.64
C ASP A 48 -6.33 -11.25 7.15
N ALA A 49 -6.41 -10.18 6.35
CA ALA A 49 -6.57 -10.30 4.90
C ALA A 49 -5.37 -11.02 4.27
N ALA A 50 -4.15 -10.69 4.71
CA ALA A 50 -2.93 -11.32 4.24
C ALA A 50 -2.89 -12.81 4.63
N TYR A 51 -3.29 -13.12 5.86
CA TYR A 51 -3.33 -14.50 6.35
C TYR A 51 -4.29 -15.36 5.53
N GLU A 52 -5.49 -14.84 5.25
CA GLU A 52 -6.46 -15.56 4.43
C GLU A 52 -5.98 -15.73 2.98
N ALA A 53 -5.39 -14.69 2.41
CA ALA A 53 -4.84 -14.74 1.06
C ALA A 53 -3.68 -15.74 0.96
N GLN A 54 -2.87 -15.85 2.01
CA GLN A 54 -1.73 -16.77 2.05
C GLN A 54 -2.15 -18.22 1.84
N LYS A 55 -3.33 -18.61 2.31
CA LYS A 55 -3.82 -20.00 2.19
C LYS A 55 -3.92 -20.45 0.74
N SER A 56 -4.35 -19.58 -0.17
CA SER A 56 -4.39 -19.90 -1.59
C SER A 56 -3.07 -19.56 -2.29
N TRP A 57 -2.42 -18.50 -1.87
CA TRP A 57 -1.17 -18.04 -2.48
C TRP A 57 -0.04 -19.06 -2.31
N GLU A 58 0.06 -19.71 -1.16
CA GLU A 58 1.10 -20.71 -0.92
C GLU A 58 0.99 -21.93 -1.84
N LYS A 59 -0.21 -22.15 -2.40
CA LYS A 59 -0.45 -23.26 -3.34
C LYS A 59 -0.08 -22.90 -4.78
N VAL A 60 0.18 -21.64 -5.04
CA VAL A 60 0.59 -21.18 -6.38
C VAL A 60 2.04 -21.60 -6.61
N PRO A 61 2.36 -22.24 -7.76
CA PRO A 61 3.74 -22.63 -8.06
C PRO A 61 4.71 -21.46 -8.01
N ALA A 62 5.93 -21.71 -7.57
CA ALA A 62 6.95 -20.66 -7.40
C ALA A 62 7.18 -19.85 -8.67
N ILE A 63 7.15 -20.49 -9.83
CA ILE A 63 7.36 -19.80 -11.11
C ILE A 63 6.22 -18.79 -11.39
N GLU A 64 4.98 -19.15 -11.05
CA GLU A 64 3.85 -18.26 -11.23
C GLU A 64 3.92 -17.08 -10.27
N ARG A 65 4.32 -17.31 -9.02
CA ARG A 65 4.52 -16.24 -8.03
C ARG A 65 5.60 -15.27 -8.49
N ALA A 66 6.69 -15.80 -9.05
CA ALA A 66 7.76 -14.99 -9.60
C ALA A 66 7.26 -14.11 -10.75
N ASN A 67 6.39 -14.64 -11.61
CA ASN A 67 5.81 -13.89 -12.72
C ASN A 67 4.96 -12.72 -12.24
N TYR A 68 4.18 -12.88 -11.17
CA TYR A 68 3.42 -11.76 -10.58
C TYR A 68 4.36 -10.66 -10.10
N LEU A 69 5.46 -11.03 -9.44
CA LEU A 69 6.44 -10.06 -8.97
C LEU A 69 7.13 -9.34 -10.12
N MET A 70 7.40 -10.05 -11.23
CA MET A 70 7.99 -9.42 -12.41
C MET A 70 7.02 -8.43 -13.07
N GLU A 71 5.73 -8.74 -13.10
CA GLU A 71 4.72 -7.79 -13.57
C GLU A 71 4.70 -6.53 -12.70
N LEU A 72 4.84 -6.70 -11.39
CA LEU A 72 4.91 -5.55 -10.48
C LEU A 72 6.13 -4.67 -10.80
N VAL A 73 7.28 -5.28 -11.10
CA VAL A 73 8.49 -4.55 -11.49
C VAL A 73 8.22 -3.69 -12.74
N GLU A 74 7.57 -4.27 -13.75
CA GLU A 74 7.26 -3.54 -14.98
C GLU A 74 6.29 -2.37 -14.71
N LEU A 75 5.28 -2.59 -13.88
CA LEU A 75 4.34 -1.53 -13.49
C LEU A 75 5.03 -0.40 -12.73
N LEU A 76 5.98 -0.72 -11.85
CA LEU A 76 6.74 0.29 -11.13
C LEU A 76 7.61 1.12 -12.08
N LYS A 77 8.22 0.48 -13.09
CA LYS A 77 9.00 1.19 -14.10
C LYS A 77 8.15 2.16 -14.91
N GLU A 78 6.93 1.72 -15.28
CA GLU A 78 5.99 2.54 -16.04
C GLU A 78 5.46 3.73 -15.24
N ASN A 79 5.44 3.63 -13.93
CA ASN A 79 4.82 4.60 -13.03
C ASN A 79 5.80 5.30 -12.10
N GLN A 80 7.08 5.39 -12.47
CA GLN A 80 8.08 5.98 -11.59
C GLN A 80 7.84 7.46 -11.27
N GLU A 81 7.06 8.16 -12.07
CA GLU A 81 6.74 9.58 -11.85
C GLU A 81 5.53 9.80 -10.93
N LEU A 82 4.89 8.76 -10.45
CA LEU A 82 3.71 8.89 -9.58
C LEU A 82 4.04 9.41 -8.18
#